data_734b87417e97a0f0de5af83de5f5eb93
#
_entry.id   734b87417e97a0f0de5af83de5f5eb93
#
_cell.length_a   1.000
_cell.length_b   1.000
_cell.length_c   1.000
_cell.angle_alpha   90.00
_cell.angle_beta   90.00
_cell.angle_gamma   90.00
#
_symmetry.space_group_name_H-M   'P 1'
#
loop_
_entity.id
_entity.type
_entity.pdbx_description
1 polymer ?
#
loop_
_entity_poly.entity_id
_entity_poly.type
_entity_poly.pdbx_seq_one_letter_code
_entity_poly.pdbx_strand_id
1 'polypeptide(L)' 'MAKNKSLVQIGSRIRAIREARGISQEQMAMDAGLDRAYYGRIERGEVNVAALNLLKIAESLEAEVGEFFPKSKR' A
#
# COMPACT_ATOMS: atom_id res chain seq x y z
N MET A 1 7.36 -19.32 -4.50
CA MET A 1 6.23 -18.85 -5.31
C MET A 1 6.49 -17.45 -5.83
N ALA A 2 6.17 -17.25 -7.10
CA ALA A 2 6.35 -15.93 -7.70
C ALA A 2 5.31 -14.96 -7.18
N LYS A 3 5.72 -13.75 -6.88
CA LYS A 3 4.80 -12.69 -6.48
C LYS A 3 4.13 -12.10 -7.71
N ASN A 4 2.91 -11.63 -7.53
CA ASN A 4 2.20 -10.93 -8.59
C ASN A 4 2.86 -9.58 -8.82
N LYS A 5 3.28 -9.31 -10.05
CA LYS A 5 3.98 -8.07 -10.39
C LYS A 5 3.20 -6.82 -10.04
N SER A 6 1.90 -6.85 -10.33
CA SER A 6 1.06 -5.68 -10.07
C SER A 6 0.96 -5.42 -8.58
N LEU A 7 0.82 -6.47 -7.79
CA LEU A 7 0.76 -6.30 -6.33
C LEU A 7 2.07 -5.78 -5.76
N VAL A 8 3.20 -6.24 -6.31
CA VAL A 8 4.50 -5.73 -5.89
C VAL A 8 4.62 -4.24 -6.20
N GLN A 9 4.17 -3.84 -7.39
CA GLN A 9 4.22 -2.43 -7.78
C GLN A 9 3.33 -1.56 -6.89
N ILE A 10 2.13 -2.04 -6.59
CA ILE A 10 1.21 -1.32 -5.70
C ILE A 10 1.84 -1.16 -4.33
N GLY A 11 2.35 -2.25 -3.77
CA GLY A 11 2.97 -2.20 -2.45
C GLY A 11 4.18 -1.29 -2.40
N SER A 12 4.98 -1.32 -3.45
CA SER A 12 6.16 -0.48 -3.55
C SER A 12 5.81 1.00 -3.57
N ARG A 13 4.74 1.37 -4.28
CA ARG A 13 4.31 2.77 -4.33
C ARG A 13 3.73 3.23 -3.00
N ILE A 14 2.97 2.36 -2.34
CA ILE A 14 2.46 2.67 -1.00
C ILE A 14 3.63 2.94 -0.07
N ARG A 15 4.63 2.07 -0.10
CA ARG A 15 5.81 2.23 0.74
C ARG A 15 6.54 3.53 0.45
N ALA A 16 6.73 3.87 -0.83
CA ALA A 16 7.44 5.08 -1.21
C ALA A 16 6.73 6.32 -0.69
N ILE A 17 5.40 6.37 -0.80
CA ILE A 17 4.64 7.51 -0.32
C ILE A 17 4.71 7.58 1.20
N ARG A 18 4.58 6.42 1.87
CA ARG A 18 4.68 6.37 3.33
C ARG A 18 6.02 6.88 3.82
N GLU A 19 7.10 6.40 3.21
CA GLU A 19 8.44 6.81 3.61
C GLU A 19 8.69 8.30 3.36
N ALA A 20 8.16 8.80 2.25
CA ALA A 20 8.29 10.22 1.93
C ALA A 20 7.60 11.10 2.97
N ARG A 21 6.59 10.57 3.64
CA ARG A 21 5.88 11.29 4.69
C ARG A 21 6.46 11.02 6.08
N GLY A 22 7.50 10.20 6.17
CA GLY A 22 8.16 9.91 7.44
C GLY A 22 7.32 9.06 8.39
N ILE A 23 6.42 8.26 7.87
CA ILE A 23 5.51 7.44 8.68
C ILE A 23 6.05 6.02 8.75
N SER A 24 6.07 5.44 9.97
CA SER A 24 6.50 4.05 10.13
C SER A 24 5.40 3.10 9.67
N GLN A 25 5.76 1.83 9.42
CA GLN A 25 4.77 0.82 9.08
C GLN A 25 3.77 0.63 10.22
N GLU A 26 4.25 0.68 11.46
CA GLU A 26 3.38 0.52 12.63
C GLU A 26 2.34 1.64 12.69
N GLN A 27 2.80 2.87 12.52
CA GLN A 27 1.89 4.00 12.56
C GLN A 27 0.89 3.94 11.41
N MET A 28 1.36 3.56 10.23
CA MET A 28 0.51 3.46 9.06
C MET A 28 -0.58 2.41 9.27
N ALA A 29 -0.21 1.24 9.77
CA ALA A 29 -1.18 0.19 10.03
C ALA A 29 -2.22 0.65 11.04
N MET A 30 -1.77 1.32 12.10
CA MET A 30 -2.67 1.83 13.13
C MET A 30 -3.63 2.87 12.52
N ASP A 31 -3.10 3.82 11.76
CA ASP A 31 -3.93 4.88 11.17
C ASP A 31 -4.97 4.31 10.21
N ALA A 32 -4.60 3.29 9.47
CA ALA A 32 -5.52 2.65 8.51
C ALA A 32 -6.43 1.61 9.16
N GLY A 33 -6.22 1.31 10.45
CA GLY A 33 -7.02 0.30 11.13
C GLY A 33 -6.73 -1.11 10.65
N LEU A 34 -5.48 -1.37 10.28
CA LEU A 34 -5.07 -2.67 9.76
C LEU A 34 -4.07 -3.33 10.71
N ASP A 35 -4.08 -4.66 10.72
CA ASP A 35 -3.08 -5.42 11.45
C ASP A 35 -1.70 -5.12 10.87
N ARG A 36 -0.71 -4.95 11.75
CA ARG A 36 0.65 -4.59 11.33
C ARG A 36 1.27 -5.62 10.39
N ALA A 37 1.10 -6.90 10.70
CA ALA A 37 1.67 -7.95 9.86
C ALA A 37 1.00 -7.98 8.48
N TYR A 38 -0.31 -7.82 8.45
CA TYR A 38 -1.05 -7.78 7.20
C TYR A 38 -0.62 -6.56 6.36
N TYR A 39 -0.50 -5.40 7.00
CA TYR A 39 -0.07 -4.20 6.28
C TYR A 39 1.32 -4.41 5.67
N GLY A 40 2.24 -5.01 6.41
CA GLY A 40 3.58 -5.30 5.89
C GLY A 40 3.54 -6.19 4.65
N ARG A 41 2.62 -7.17 4.64
CA ARG A 41 2.48 -8.04 3.49
C ARG A 41 1.94 -7.29 2.27
N ILE A 42 1.10 -6.28 2.51
CA ILE A 42 0.62 -5.42 1.42
C ILE A 42 1.80 -4.72 0.76
N GLU A 43 2.67 -4.12 1.57
CA GLU A 43 3.83 -3.39 1.01
C GLU A 43 4.78 -4.31 0.25
N ARG A 44 4.87 -5.57 0.64
CA ARG A 44 5.74 -6.53 -0.03
C ARG A 44 5.08 -7.19 -1.23
N GLY A 45 3.81 -6.88 -1.48
CA GLY A 45 3.10 -7.46 -2.62
C GLY A 45 2.75 -8.91 -2.43
N GLU A 46 2.56 -9.34 -1.18
CA GLU A 46 2.33 -10.75 -0.84
C GLU A 46 0.87 -11.11 -0.68
N VAL A 47 -0.02 -10.13 -0.72
CA VAL A 47 -1.45 -10.37 -0.57
C VAL A 47 -2.22 -9.61 -1.64
N ASN A 48 -3.36 -10.17 -2.01
CA ASN A 48 -4.28 -9.50 -2.93
C ASN A 48 -5.15 -8.57 -2.07
N VAL A 49 -4.71 -7.32 -1.97
CA VAL A 49 -5.31 -6.37 -1.05
C VAL A 49 -6.71 -5.96 -1.51
N ALA A 50 -7.66 -5.96 -0.57
CA ALA A 50 -9.02 -5.56 -0.87
C ALA A 50 -9.09 -4.07 -1.19
N ALA A 51 -10.00 -3.71 -2.09
CA ALA A 51 -10.16 -2.31 -2.51
C ALA A 51 -10.43 -1.39 -1.33
N LEU A 52 -11.26 -1.83 -0.38
CA LEU A 52 -11.56 -1.00 0.79
C LEU A 52 -10.31 -0.73 1.62
N ASN A 53 -9.42 -1.71 1.71
CA ASN A 53 -8.18 -1.50 2.47
C ASN A 53 -7.25 -0.54 1.74
N LEU A 54 -7.25 -0.58 0.40
CA LEU A 54 -6.48 0.41 -0.37
C LEU A 54 -7.02 1.82 -0.12
N LEU A 55 -8.33 1.98 -0.05
CA LEU A 55 -8.92 3.28 0.24
C LEU A 55 -8.55 3.77 1.63
N LYS A 56 -8.55 2.88 2.62
CA LYS A 56 -8.14 3.25 3.98
C LYS A 56 -6.69 3.73 4.01
N ILE A 57 -5.83 3.02 3.28
CA ILE A 57 -4.42 3.39 3.21
C ILE A 57 -4.27 4.75 2.52
N ALA A 58 -4.98 4.96 1.41
CA ALA A 58 -4.91 6.22 0.69
C ALA A 58 -5.36 7.38 1.56
N GLU A 59 -6.47 7.22 2.29
CA GLU A 59 -6.96 8.25 3.19
C GLU A 59 -5.94 8.59 4.26
N SER A 60 -5.32 7.57 4.85
CA SER A 60 -4.33 7.79 5.91
C SER A 60 -3.09 8.51 5.39
N LEU A 61 -2.74 8.27 4.12
CA LEU A 61 -1.59 8.93 3.49
C LEU A 61 -1.97 10.25 2.84
N GLU A 62 -3.25 10.59 2.82
CA GLU A 62 -3.75 11.78 2.11
C GLU A 62 -3.32 11.73 0.65
N ALA A 63 -3.39 10.55 0.06
CA ALA A 63 -3.00 10.30 -1.32
C ALA A 63 -4.22 9.85 -2.12
N GLU A 64 -4.14 10.01 -3.42
CA GLU A 64 -5.16 9.46 -4.31
C GLU A 64 -4.85 7.99 -4.51
N VAL A 65 -5.88 7.15 -4.45
CA VAL A 65 -5.67 5.71 -4.60
C VAL A 65 -5.00 5.38 -5.95
N GLY A 66 -5.26 6.19 -6.97
CA GLY A 66 -4.65 5.99 -8.27
C GLY A 66 -3.13 6.10 -8.26
N GLU A 67 -2.57 6.80 -7.28
CA GLU A 67 -1.11 6.91 -7.16
C GLU A 67 -0.44 5.59 -6.84
N PHE A 68 -1.21 4.62 -6.33
CA PHE A 68 -0.66 3.30 -5.98
C PHE A 68 -0.55 2.39 -7.21
N PHE A 69 -1.16 2.75 -8.30
CA PHE A 69 -1.24 1.89 -9.48
C PHE A 69 -0.26 2.32 -10.55
N PRO A 70 0.34 1.36 -11.27
CA PRO A 70 1.23 1.72 -12.37
C PRO A 70 0.42 2.42 -13.46
N LYS A 71 1.05 3.39 -14.11
CA LYS A 71 0.39 4.10 -15.19
C LYS A 71 0.21 3.19 -16.38
N SER A 72 -0.99 3.26 -16.97
CA SER A 72 -1.29 2.52 -18.17
C SER A 72 -0.55 3.15 -19.36
N LYS A 73 0.00 2.29 -20.20
CA LYS A 73 0.61 2.76 -21.45
C LYS A 73 -0.41 2.67 -22.56
N ARG A 74 -0.53 3.70 -23.34
CA ARG A 74 -1.51 3.77 -24.42
C ARG A 74 -0.80 4.05 -25.70
#